data_d03f402e7067aea53d6d59f26b145994
#
_entry.id   d03f402e7067aea53d6d59f26b145994
#
_cell.length_a   1.000
_cell.length_b   1.000
_cell.length_c   1.000
_cell.angle_alpha   90.00
_cell.angle_beta   90.00
_cell.angle_gamma   90.00
#
_symmetry.space_group_name_H-M   'P 1'
#
loop_
_entity.id
_entity.type
_entity.pdbx_description
1 polymer ?
#
loop_
_entity_poly.entity_id
_entity_poly.type
_entity_poly.pdbx_seq_one_letter_code
_entity_poly.pdbx_strand_id
1 'polypeptide(L)'
;MPEDKGIARGVPQGSIWSLRLLGVPIRLHFTFVLLLVFLIVTGLSGTQSLAYYALYVIALFASVLLHELGHAWVGSKYGIRTIEVVMFPIGGVSRMERDAKPNEELWIAIAGPLVNLVLAAALFALLYYRHAIVGLRDLLRPTDTNLIERIAFGNLILALFNFIPAFPMDGGRVLRSVLARFKSENEATRIAAWAGRMLAISMGLYGLLATHFLLVFVAFFVYLGAAQESAAAIGRTLTAGMPVRSAMVTEFHTLEHGSTIRDAANLLLATSQQDFPVVHGDQVLGLLGRNALMRALAHDGQEAYVGGAMDREPPRLSPDQDLAEVLPLMAQSGACALVMENGERLVGLLTAENLSQFLLLRRFGMEPHPQNPDVHR
;
A
#
# COMPACT_ATOMS: atom_id res chain seq x y z
N MET A 1 -10.60 27.83 14.94
CA MET A 1 -9.75 26.92 14.13
C MET A 1 -9.32 25.81 15.09
N PRO A 2 -9.81 24.57 14.96
CA PRO A 2 -9.29 23.46 15.76
C PRO A 2 -7.96 23.03 15.12
N GLU A 3 -6.91 22.99 15.93
CA GLU A 3 -5.62 22.43 15.56
C GLU A 3 -5.79 20.95 15.20
N ASP A 4 -5.50 20.63 13.95
CA ASP A 4 -5.40 19.29 13.40
C ASP A 4 -4.18 18.58 14.05
N LYS A 5 -4.39 17.95 15.20
CA LYS A 5 -3.42 17.01 15.78
C LYS A 5 -3.41 15.76 14.92
N GLY A 6 -2.75 15.88 13.78
CA GLY A 6 -2.53 14.82 12.81
C GLY A 6 -1.88 13.62 13.46
N ILE A 7 -2.54 12.51 13.32
CA ILE A 7 -2.08 11.15 13.57
C ILE A 7 -0.69 10.98 12.94
N ALA A 8 0.35 11.04 13.78
CA ALA A 8 1.72 10.68 13.40
C ALA A 8 1.78 9.15 13.22
N ARG A 9 1.24 8.67 12.11
CA ARG A 9 1.29 7.24 11.74
C ARG A 9 2.64 6.95 11.13
N GLY A 10 3.22 5.83 11.55
CA GLY A 10 4.57 5.39 11.27
C GLY A 10 5.01 5.63 9.83
N VAL A 11 6.14 6.32 9.70
CA VAL A 11 6.82 6.53 8.42
C VAL A 11 7.11 5.15 7.83
N PRO A 12 6.71 4.83 6.58
CA PRO A 12 7.11 3.57 5.95
C PRO A 12 8.62 3.42 6.06
N GLN A 13 9.09 2.32 6.61
CA GLN A 13 10.52 2.05 6.75
C GLN A 13 11.16 2.16 5.36
N GLY A 14 12.14 3.07 5.20
CA GLY A 14 12.84 3.28 3.93
C GLY A 14 12.44 4.52 3.12
N SER A 15 11.54 5.39 3.58
CA SER A 15 11.27 6.66 2.90
C SER A 15 12.35 7.70 3.25
N ILE A 16 13.03 8.22 2.21
CA ILE A 16 14.18 9.13 2.38
C ILE A 16 13.75 10.61 2.32
N TRP A 17 12.69 10.93 1.59
CA TRP A 17 12.29 12.31 1.34
C TRP A 17 10.77 12.46 1.31
N SER A 18 10.29 13.62 1.79
CA SER A 18 8.86 13.97 1.77
C SER A 18 8.68 15.38 1.24
N LEU A 19 7.92 15.53 0.15
CA LEU A 19 7.51 16.79 -0.45
C LEU A 19 5.99 16.86 -0.45
N ARG A 20 5.39 18.03 -0.24
CA ARG A 20 3.94 18.22 -0.42
C ARG A 20 3.65 18.88 -1.76
N LEU A 21 2.88 18.22 -2.61
CA LEU A 21 2.42 18.78 -3.89
C LEU A 21 0.88 18.75 -3.91
N LEU A 22 0.26 19.89 -4.22
CA LEU A 22 -1.20 20.05 -4.21
C LEU A 22 -1.88 19.55 -2.91
N GLY A 23 -1.19 19.69 -1.77
CA GLY A 23 -1.68 19.25 -0.47
C GLY A 23 -1.46 17.75 -0.18
N VAL A 24 -0.98 16.96 -1.15
CA VAL A 24 -0.70 15.53 -1.01
C VAL A 24 0.78 15.34 -0.64
N PRO A 25 1.09 14.64 0.46
CA PRO A 25 2.46 14.25 0.79
C PRO A 25 2.98 13.21 -0.20
N ILE A 26 4.10 13.52 -0.85
CA ILE A 26 4.79 12.61 -1.77
C ILE A 26 6.04 12.13 -1.08
N ARG A 27 6.27 10.83 -1.06
CA ARG A 27 7.46 10.20 -0.48
C ARG A 27 8.21 9.40 -1.52
N LEU A 28 9.53 9.51 -1.49
CA LEU A 28 10.40 8.70 -2.33
C LEU A 28 10.96 7.55 -1.49
N HIS A 29 10.69 6.32 -1.93
CA HIS A 29 11.33 5.15 -1.33
C HIS A 29 12.77 5.04 -1.79
N PHE A 30 13.70 4.57 -0.93
CA PHE A 30 15.12 4.48 -1.27
C PHE A 30 15.39 3.63 -2.52
N THR A 31 14.61 2.57 -2.73
CA THR A 31 14.70 1.71 -3.93
C THR A 31 14.38 2.46 -5.22
N PHE A 32 13.47 3.45 -5.17
CA PHE A 32 13.16 4.32 -6.30
C PHE A 32 14.37 5.19 -6.66
N VAL A 33 15.01 5.80 -5.66
CA VAL A 33 16.22 6.60 -5.88
C VAL A 33 17.36 5.72 -6.42
N LEU A 34 17.50 4.50 -5.89
CA LEU A 34 18.48 3.54 -6.38
C LEU A 34 18.23 3.18 -7.85
N LEU A 35 16.98 2.92 -8.25
CA LEU A 35 16.61 2.68 -9.64
C LEU A 35 16.93 3.89 -10.52
N LEU A 36 16.62 5.10 -10.09
CA LEU A 36 16.87 6.31 -10.83
C LEU A 36 18.37 6.51 -11.10
N VAL A 37 19.19 6.32 -10.05
CA VAL A 37 20.66 6.35 -10.16
C VAL A 37 21.16 5.25 -11.10
N PHE A 38 20.66 4.02 -10.95
CA PHE A 38 21.00 2.88 -11.80
C PHE A 38 20.69 3.18 -13.28
N LEU A 39 19.49 3.69 -13.58
CA LEU A 39 19.10 4.06 -14.95
C LEU A 39 20.01 5.16 -15.53
N ILE A 40 20.33 6.19 -14.74
CA ILE A 40 21.22 7.27 -15.19
C ILE A 40 22.62 6.72 -15.46
N VAL A 41 23.16 5.86 -14.60
CA VAL A 41 24.48 5.25 -14.77
C VAL A 41 24.52 4.33 -15.98
N THR A 42 23.48 3.53 -16.23
CA THR A 42 23.42 2.65 -17.44
C THR A 42 23.31 3.46 -18.71
N GLY A 43 22.75 4.68 -18.68
CA GLY A 43 22.72 5.61 -19.80
C GLY A 43 24.10 6.13 -20.25
N LEU A 44 25.14 6.01 -19.39
CA LEU A 44 26.52 6.43 -19.73
C LEU A 44 27.12 5.69 -20.92
N SER A 45 26.67 4.48 -21.20
CA SER A 45 27.13 3.67 -22.33
C SER A 45 26.31 3.88 -23.61
N GLY A 46 25.33 4.78 -23.59
CA GLY A 46 24.44 5.06 -24.70
C GLY A 46 25.00 6.06 -25.72
N THR A 47 24.30 6.24 -26.84
CA THR A 47 24.63 7.22 -27.91
C THR A 47 24.17 8.63 -27.57
N GLN A 48 23.37 8.82 -26.53
CA GLN A 48 22.88 10.10 -26.02
C GLN A 48 23.86 10.72 -25.00
N SER A 49 23.88 12.05 -24.92
CA SER A 49 24.56 12.69 -23.79
C SER A 49 23.85 12.36 -22.47
N LEU A 50 24.63 12.17 -21.41
CA LEU A 50 24.11 11.83 -20.07
C LEU A 50 23.04 12.82 -19.59
N ALA A 51 23.21 14.11 -19.88
CA ALA A 51 22.28 15.15 -19.47
C ALA A 51 20.88 14.96 -20.09
N TYR A 52 20.80 14.68 -21.39
CA TYR A 52 19.52 14.44 -22.07
C TYR A 52 18.88 13.11 -21.65
N TYR A 53 19.69 12.09 -21.41
CA TYR A 53 19.18 10.83 -20.88
C TYR A 53 18.61 10.97 -19.47
N ALA A 54 19.34 11.66 -18.58
CA ALA A 54 18.87 11.95 -17.22
C ALA A 54 17.57 12.78 -17.25
N LEU A 55 17.51 13.80 -18.12
CA LEU A 55 16.31 14.63 -18.29
C LEU A 55 15.12 13.79 -18.79
N TYR A 56 15.32 12.84 -19.71
CA TYR A 56 14.30 11.91 -20.16
C TYR A 56 13.75 11.05 -19.02
N VAL A 57 14.64 10.45 -18.22
CA VAL A 57 14.27 9.62 -17.09
C VAL A 57 13.48 10.43 -16.05
N ILE A 58 13.97 11.63 -15.68
CA ILE A 58 13.30 12.52 -14.73
C ILE A 58 11.91 12.94 -15.27
N ALA A 59 11.80 13.27 -16.56
CA ALA A 59 10.54 13.66 -17.17
C ALA A 59 9.51 12.53 -17.15
N LEU A 60 9.91 11.28 -17.42
CA LEU A 60 9.01 10.13 -17.31
C LEU A 60 8.54 9.90 -15.88
N PHE A 61 9.42 10.01 -14.88
CA PHE A 61 9.01 9.87 -13.50
C PHE A 61 8.12 11.04 -13.02
N ALA A 62 8.35 12.25 -13.52
CA ALA A 62 7.44 13.38 -13.32
C ALA A 62 6.06 13.09 -13.92
N SER A 63 6.01 12.44 -15.10
CA SER A 63 4.76 12.00 -15.73
C SER A 63 4.02 10.94 -14.90
N VAL A 64 4.75 9.99 -14.31
CA VAL A 64 4.15 9.02 -13.37
C VAL A 64 3.63 9.71 -12.12
N LEU A 65 4.34 10.69 -11.58
CA LEU A 65 3.85 11.47 -10.44
C LEU A 65 2.58 12.28 -10.78
N LEU A 66 2.53 12.90 -11.95
CA LEU A 66 1.34 13.62 -12.42
C LEU A 66 0.14 12.67 -12.63
N HIS A 67 0.40 11.46 -13.10
CA HIS A 67 -0.59 10.39 -13.20
C HIS A 67 -1.19 10.05 -11.82
N GLU A 68 -0.36 9.83 -10.79
CA GLU A 68 -0.83 9.59 -9.42
C GLU A 68 -1.61 10.77 -8.83
N LEU A 69 -1.16 11.99 -9.13
CA LEU A 69 -1.90 13.20 -8.74
C LEU A 69 -3.25 13.32 -9.45
N GLY A 70 -3.37 12.77 -10.67
CA GLY A 70 -4.65 12.64 -11.37
C GLY A 70 -5.65 11.80 -10.58
N HIS A 71 -5.24 10.63 -10.09
CA HIS A 71 -6.05 9.79 -9.21
C HIS A 71 -6.44 10.51 -7.92
N ALA A 72 -5.45 11.15 -7.27
CA ALA A 72 -5.67 11.89 -6.03
C ALA A 72 -6.65 13.07 -6.22
N TRP A 73 -6.54 13.79 -7.33
CA TRP A 73 -7.40 14.91 -7.64
C TRP A 73 -8.86 14.47 -7.87
N VAL A 74 -9.09 13.41 -8.64
CA VAL A 74 -10.45 12.88 -8.84
C VAL A 74 -10.98 12.26 -7.55
N GLY A 75 -10.15 11.54 -6.78
CA GLY A 75 -10.52 11.01 -5.48
C GLY A 75 -11.03 12.10 -4.52
N SER A 76 -10.36 13.26 -4.49
CA SER A 76 -10.77 14.39 -3.66
C SER A 76 -12.16 14.96 -4.03
N LYS A 77 -12.59 14.84 -5.30
CA LYS A 77 -13.94 15.25 -5.74
C LYS A 77 -15.03 14.35 -5.16
N TYR A 78 -14.70 13.11 -4.83
CA TYR A 78 -15.57 12.17 -4.13
C TYR A 78 -15.41 12.20 -2.61
N GLY A 79 -14.69 13.19 -2.07
CA GLY A 79 -14.43 13.31 -0.64
C GLY A 79 -13.45 12.27 -0.10
N ILE A 80 -12.68 11.61 -0.97
CA ILE A 80 -11.65 10.65 -0.57
C ILE A 80 -10.31 11.38 -0.51
N ARG A 81 -9.80 11.55 0.70
CA ARG A 81 -8.49 12.19 0.91
C ARG A 81 -7.37 11.21 0.60
N THR A 82 -6.38 11.63 -0.18
CA THR A 82 -5.14 10.89 -0.34
C THR A 82 -4.21 11.22 0.83
N ILE A 83 -3.87 10.21 1.62
CA ILE A 83 -3.02 10.32 2.81
C ILE A 83 -1.57 10.61 2.38
N GLU A 84 -1.07 9.83 1.42
CA GLU A 84 0.27 9.96 0.87
C GLU A 84 0.38 9.25 -0.49
N VAL A 85 1.37 9.64 -1.28
CA VAL A 85 1.82 8.93 -2.48
C VAL A 85 3.25 8.50 -2.26
N VAL A 86 3.52 7.20 -2.34
CA VAL A 86 4.87 6.64 -2.21
C VAL A 86 5.35 6.18 -3.57
N MET A 87 6.48 6.73 -4.04
CA MET A 87 7.10 6.35 -5.31
C MET A 87 8.02 5.15 -5.10
N PHE A 88 7.70 4.05 -5.77
CA PHE A 88 8.48 2.82 -5.85
C PHE A 88 9.06 2.62 -7.25
N PRO A 89 10.04 1.71 -7.45
CA PRO A 89 10.59 1.38 -8.77
C PRO A 89 9.55 0.99 -9.82
N ILE A 90 8.47 0.38 -9.40
CA ILE A 90 7.39 -0.14 -10.27
C ILE A 90 6.25 0.87 -10.49
N GLY A 91 6.34 2.07 -9.90
CA GLY A 91 5.31 3.11 -10.01
C GLY A 91 4.99 3.80 -8.70
N GLY A 92 3.98 4.66 -8.70
CA GLY A 92 3.43 5.29 -7.50
C GLY A 92 2.40 4.40 -6.82
N VAL A 93 2.36 4.45 -5.50
CA VAL A 93 1.32 3.84 -4.69
C VAL A 93 0.62 4.92 -3.90
N SER A 94 -0.61 5.22 -4.28
CA SER A 94 -1.47 6.20 -3.60
C SER A 94 -2.23 5.54 -2.47
N ARG A 95 -2.05 6.03 -1.23
CA ARG A 95 -2.82 5.58 -0.07
C ARG A 95 -3.98 6.53 0.15
N MET A 96 -5.19 6.01 0.06
CA MET A 96 -6.43 6.74 0.28
C MET A 96 -6.97 6.47 1.69
N GLU A 97 -7.73 7.42 2.22
CA GLU A 97 -8.33 7.34 3.55
C GLU A 97 -9.36 6.21 3.67
N ARG A 98 -10.09 5.94 2.59
CA ARG A 98 -11.04 4.83 2.45
C ARG A 98 -10.98 4.23 1.06
N ASP A 99 -11.48 3.01 0.93
CA ASP A 99 -11.68 2.39 -0.38
C ASP A 99 -12.78 3.16 -1.16
N ALA A 100 -12.57 3.29 -2.47
CA ALA A 100 -13.54 3.88 -3.37
C ALA A 100 -14.67 2.90 -3.67
N LYS A 101 -15.92 3.38 -3.70
CA LYS A 101 -17.05 2.58 -4.20
C LYS A 101 -16.88 2.30 -5.70
N PRO A 102 -17.49 1.23 -6.26
CA PRO A 102 -17.28 0.87 -7.66
C PRO A 102 -17.48 2.02 -8.66
N ASN A 103 -18.50 2.86 -8.46
CA ASN A 103 -18.73 4.02 -9.35
C ASN A 103 -17.69 5.13 -9.18
N GLU A 104 -17.17 5.34 -7.96
CA GLU A 104 -16.10 6.29 -7.67
C GLU A 104 -14.78 5.79 -8.24
N GLU A 105 -14.51 4.48 -8.03
CA GLU A 105 -13.30 3.81 -8.49
C GLU A 105 -13.10 3.90 -10.00
N LEU A 106 -14.18 3.78 -10.78
CA LEU A 106 -14.14 3.90 -12.24
C LEU A 106 -13.49 5.22 -12.68
N TRP A 107 -13.97 6.33 -12.13
CA TRP A 107 -13.48 7.66 -12.51
C TRP A 107 -12.09 7.96 -11.95
N ILE A 108 -11.84 7.49 -10.73
CA ILE A 108 -10.50 7.61 -10.13
C ILE A 108 -9.49 6.84 -10.99
N ALA A 109 -9.79 5.59 -11.37
CA ALA A 109 -8.88 4.76 -12.16
C ALA A 109 -8.60 5.32 -13.57
N ILE A 110 -9.59 5.94 -14.22
CA ILE A 110 -9.41 6.56 -15.54
C ILE A 110 -8.55 7.82 -15.45
N ALA A 111 -8.57 8.53 -14.33
CA ALA A 111 -7.95 9.86 -14.20
C ALA A 111 -6.44 9.85 -14.43
N GLY A 112 -5.70 8.87 -13.89
CA GLY A 112 -4.26 8.76 -14.07
C GLY A 112 -3.86 8.57 -15.54
N PRO A 113 -4.34 7.51 -16.23
CA PRO A 113 -4.07 7.31 -17.64
C PRO A 113 -4.49 8.50 -18.51
N LEU A 114 -5.58 9.18 -18.16
CA LEU A 114 -6.03 10.37 -18.90
C LEU A 114 -5.03 11.53 -18.78
N VAL A 115 -4.39 11.74 -17.63
CA VAL A 115 -3.32 12.73 -17.48
C VAL A 115 -2.18 12.44 -18.47
N ASN A 116 -1.72 11.18 -18.54
CA ASN A 116 -0.66 10.80 -19.47
C ASN A 116 -1.09 10.97 -20.95
N LEU A 117 -2.35 10.66 -21.26
CA LEU A 117 -2.89 10.85 -22.61
C LEU A 117 -2.92 12.34 -23.01
N VAL A 118 -3.34 13.21 -22.08
CA VAL A 118 -3.36 14.66 -22.28
C VAL A 118 -1.93 15.20 -22.46
N LEU A 119 -0.98 14.75 -21.63
CA LEU A 119 0.43 15.12 -21.77
C LEU A 119 0.99 14.68 -23.13
N ALA A 120 0.75 13.44 -23.54
CA ALA A 120 1.17 12.93 -24.85
C ALA A 120 0.56 13.76 -25.97
N ALA A 121 -0.75 14.00 -25.94
CA ALA A 121 -1.45 14.79 -26.96
C ALA A 121 -0.92 16.24 -27.05
N ALA A 122 -0.68 16.89 -25.91
CA ALA A 122 -0.14 18.25 -25.87
C ALA A 122 1.27 18.32 -26.48
N LEU A 123 2.14 17.34 -26.13
CA LEU A 123 3.49 17.28 -26.67
C LEU A 123 3.50 16.95 -28.16
N PHE A 124 2.67 16.03 -28.65
CA PHE A 124 2.54 15.74 -30.08
C PHE A 124 1.94 16.94 -30.83
N ALA A 125 0.98 17.66 -30.29
CA ALA A 125 0.47 18.87 -30.88
C ALA A 125 1.55 19.97 -31.02
N LEU A 126 2.40 20.13 -29.98
CA LEU A 126 3.53 21.04 -30.02
C LEU A 126 4.54 20.66 -31.14
N LEU A 127 4.86 19.36 -31.24
CA LEU A 127 5.77 18.83 -32.25
C LEU A 127 5.21 19.02 -33.68
N TYR A 128 3.91 18.77 -33.83
CA TYR A 128 3.21 19.01 -35.10
C TYR A 128 3.30 20.48 -35.52
N TYR A 129 3.00 21.39 -34.59
CA TYR A 129 3.07 22.83 -34.84
C TYR A 129 4.50 23.29 -35.21
N ARG A 130 5.52 22.66 -34.63
CA ARG A 130 6.93 22.94 -34.93
C ARG A 130 7.48 22.21 -36.13
N HIS A 131 6.69 21.43 -36.87
CA HIS A 131 7.11 20.57 -37.97
C HIS A 131 8.28 19.62 -37.61
N ALA A 132 8.30 19.18 -36.32
CA ALA A 132 9.39 18.41 -35.76
C ALA A 132 8.98 16.94 -35.49
N ILE A 133 7.93 16.41 -36.14
CA ILE A 133 7.52 15.01 -35.97
C ILE A 133 8.52 14.11 -36.68
N VAL A 134 9.16 13.23 -35.93
CA VAL A 134 10.06 12.20 -36.43
C VAL A 134 9.35 10.88 -36.69
N GLY A 135 9.88 10.05 -37.57
CA GLY A 135 9.32 8.72 -37.83
C GLY A 135 9.48 7.76 -36.64
N LEU A 136 8.62 6.73 -36.56
CA LEU A 136 8.64 5.73 -35.48
C LEU A 136 10.03 5.05 -35.33
N ARG A 137 10.76 4.86 -36.41
CA ARG A 137 12.13 4.29 -36.36
C ARG A 137 13.12 5.17 -35.61
N ASP A 138 12.97 6.49 -35.74
CA ASP A 138 13.85 7.46 -35.08
C ASP A 138 13.49 7.62 -33.59
N LEU A 139 12.22 7.39 -33.22
CA LEU A 139 11.79 7.33 -31.80
C LEU A 139 12.44 6.18 -31.05
N LEU A 140 12.73 5.07 -31.73
CA LEU A 140 13.39 3.91 -31.11
C LEU A 140 14.92 4.08 -30.99
N ARG A 141 15.49 5.13 -31.63
CA ARG A 141 16.91 5.47 -31.49
C ARG A 141 17.06 6.70 -30.62
N PRO A 142 17.56 6.56 -29.39
CA PRO A 142 17.74 7.69 -28.49
C PRO A 142 18.81 8.67 -29.05
N THR A 143 18.40 9.92 -29.26
CA THR A 143 19.29 11.02 -29.65
C THR A 143 18.99 12.25 -28.81
N ASP A 144 19.90 13.19 -28.73
CA ASP A 144 19.71 14.45 -28.01
C ASP A 144 18.62 15.33 -28.62
N THR A 145 18.33 15.13 -29.91
CA THR A 145 17.37 15.93 -30.69
C THR A 145 15.93 15.47 -30.60
N ASN A 146 15.66 14.20 -30.21
CA ASN A 146 14.32 13.63 -30.17
C ASN A 146 13.76 13.41 -28.73
N LEU A 147 14.24 14.21 -27.77
CA LEU A 147 13.86 14.09 -26.38
C LEU A 147 12.34 14.28 -26.15
N ILE A 148 11.76 15.34 -26.75
CA ILE A 148 10.34 15.69 -26.56
C ILE A 148 9.45 14.62 -27.16
N GLU A 149 9.78 14.12 -28.34
CA GLU A 149 9.07 13.02 -29.02
C GLU A 149 9.07 11.75 -28.18
N ARG A 150 10.21 11.42 -27.57
CA ARG A 150 10.34 10.26 -26.69
C ARG A 150 9.54 10.42 -25.40
N ILE A 151 9.51 11.62 -24.82
CA ILE A 151 8.66 11.90 -23.66
C ILE A 151 7.18 11.78 -24.03
N ALA A 152 6.77 12.32 -25.19
CA ALA A 152 5.40 12.21 -25.70
C ALA A 152 5.00 10.74 -25.92
N PHE A 153 5.87 9.98 -26.60
CA PHE A 153 5.65 8.56 -26.85
C PHE A 153 5.65 7.74 -25.55
N GLY A 154 6.55 8.04 -24.60
CA GLY A 154 6.59 7.42 -23.28
C GLY A 154 5.29 7.62 -22.51
N ASN A 155 4.73 8.83 -22.53
CA ASN A 155 3.42 9.11 -21.92
C ASN A 155 2.28 8.35 -22.61
N LEU A 156 2.31 8.24 -23.94
CA LEU A 156 1.33 7.45 -24.68
C LEU A 156 1.40 5.96 -24.28
N ILE A 157 2.60 5.40 -24.21
CA ILE A 157 2.80 4.00 -23.77
C ILE A 157 2.35 3.80 -22.33
N LEU A 158 2.66 4.73 -21.42
CA LEU A 158 2.19 4.67 -20.02
C LEU A 158 0.66 4.68 -19.94
N ALA A 159 -0.01 5.53 -20.73
CA ALA A 159 -1.46 5.56 -20.79
C ALA A 159 -2.04 4.25 -21.32
N LEU A 160 -1.53 3.76 -22.46
CA LEU A 160 -2.01 2.52 -23.09
C LEU A 160 -1.79 1.31 -22.19
N PHE A 161 -0.63 1.21 -21.54
CA PHE A 161 -0.32 0.13 -20.62
C PHE A 161 -1.28 0.14 -19.41
N ASN A 162 -1.54 1.33 -18.84
CA ASN A 162 -2.47 1.46 -17.72
C ASN A 162 -3.94 1.25 -18.12
N PHE A 163 -4.31 1.37 -19.39
CA PHE A 163 -5.66 1.03 -19.87
C PHE A 163 -5.86 -0.48 -20.13
N ILE A 164 -4.82 -1.31 -20.04
CA ILE A 164 -4.98 -2.77 -20.19
C ILE A 164 -5.95 -3.27 -19.09
N PRO A 165 -7.05 -3.97 -19.45
CA PRO A 165 -8.10 -4.37 -18.51
C PRO A 165 -7.67 -5.58 -17.65
N ALA A 166 -6.63 -5.39 -16.86
CA ALA A 166 -6.01 -6.42 -16.03
C ALA A 166 -5.27 -5.80 -14.84
N PHE A 167 -5.32 -6.41 -13.66
CA PHE A 167 -4.48 -5.99 -12.54
C PHE A 167 -2.99 -6.31 -12.80
N PRO A 168 -2.08 -5.49 -12.29
CA PRO A 168 -2.25 -4.37 -11.34
C PRO A 168 -2.49 -3.00 -11.99
N MET A 169 -2.71 -2.93 -13.31
CA MET A 169 -2.93 -1.68 -14.02
C MET A 169 -4.29 -1.06 -13.68
N ASP A 170 -4.45 0.26 -13.93
CA ASP A 170 -5.69 0.99 -13.69
C ASP A 170 -6.87 0.45 -14.52
N GLY A 171 -6.59 -0.04 -15.74
CA GLY A 171 -7.56 -0.74 -16.56
C GLY A 171 -8.17 -1.98 -15.87
N GLY A 172 -7.43 -2.62 -14.96
CA GLY A 172 -7.95 -3.68 -14.11
C GLY A 172 -8.98 -3.16 -13.10
N ARG A 173 -8.76 -1.97 -12.51
CA ARG A 173 -9.73 -1.28 -11.65
C ARG A 173 -10.95 -0.83 -12.43
N VAL A 174 -10.76 -0.31 -13.64
CA VAL A 174 -11.86 0.00 -14.56
C VAL A 174 -12.68 -1.25 -14.88
N LEU A 175 -12.03 -2.36 -15.22
CA LEU A 175 -12.69 -3.64 -15.49
C LEU A 175 -13.46 -4.13 -14.26
N ARG A 176 -12.86 -4.09 -13.06
CA ARG A 176 -13.51 -4.44 -11.80
C ARG A 176 -14.75 -3.60 -11.57
N SER A 177 -14.63 -2.28 -11.67
CA SER A 177 -15.74 -1.34 -11.45
C SER A 177 -16.91 -1.56 -12.40
N VAL A 178 -16.64 -1.87 -13.67
CA VAL A 178 -17.67 -2.19 -14.67
C VAL A 178 -18.33 -3.53 -14.34
N LEU A 179 -17.55 -4.57 -14.05
CA LEU A 179 -18.05 -5.89 -13.72
C LEU A 179 -18.84 -5.92 -12.41
N ALA A 180 -18.46 -5.08 -11.42
CA ALA A 180 -19.17 -4.96 -10.14
C ALA A 180 -20.60 -4.44 -10.26
N ARG A 181 -21.01 -3.92 -11.43
CA ARG A 181 -22.41 -3.57 -11.73
C ARG A 181 -23.28 -4.79 -12.02
N PHE A 182 -22.67 -5.90 -12.43
CA PHE A 182 -23.37 -7.11 -12.90
C PHE A 182 -23.01 -8.35 -12.07
N LYS A 183 -21.92 -8.27 -11.29
CA LYS A 183 -21.36 -9.36 -10.49
C LYS A 183 -21.02 -8.86 -9.09
N SER A 184 -20.73 -9.80 -8.18
CA SER A 184 -20.17 -9.41 -6.88
C SER A 184 -18.77 -8.81 -7.06
N GLU A 185 -18.37 -7.88 -6.16
CA GLU A 185 -17.05 -7.24 -6.19
C GLU A 185 -15.90 -8.26 -6.18
N ASN A 186 -16.13 -9.40 -5.52
CA ASN A 186 -15.17 -10.50 -5.47
C ASN A 186 -14.98 -11.20 -6.80
N GLU A 187 -16.07 -11.51 -7.50
CA GLU A 187 -16.00 -12.10 -8.83
C GLU A 187 -15.35 -11.14 -9.80
N ALA A 188 -15.71 -9.84 -9.74
CA ALA A 188 -15.11 -8.78 -10.55
C ALA A 188 -13.59 -8.70 -10.33
N THR A 189 -13.15 -8.67 -9.06
CA THR A 189 -11.73 -8.65 -8.71
C THR A 189 -11.00 -9.92 -9.16
N ARG A 190 -11.62 -11.09 -8.96
CA ARG A 190 -11.05 -12.37 -9.39
C ARG A 190 -10.83 -12.44 -10.90
N ILE A 191 -11.77 -11.91 -11.69
CA ILE A 191 -11.67 -11.86 -13.16
C ILE A 191 -10.54 -10.93 -13.58
N ALA A 192 -10.47 -9.69 -13.02
CA ALA A 192 -9.43 -8.74 -13.35
C ALA A 192 -8.02 -9.24 -12.93
N ALA A 193 -7.91 -9.89 -11.78
CA ALA A 193 -6.66 -10.51 -11.32
C ALA A 193 -6.25 -11.73 -12.16
N TRP A 194 -7.22 -12.53 -12.61
CA TRP A 194 -6.95 -13.64 -13.51
C TRP A 194 -6.44 -13.13 -14.86
N ALA A 195 -7.05 -12.09 -15.43
CA ALA A 195 -6.59 -11.44 -16.65
C ALA A 195 -5.15 -10.93 -16.50
N GLY A 196 -4.81 -10.31 -15.36
CA GLY A 196 -3.46 -9.85 -15.06
C GLY A 196 -2.44 -10.98 -14.98
N ARG A 197 -2.79 -12.09 -14.35
CA ARG A 197 -1.91 -13.28 -14.28
C ARG A 197 -1.70 -13.90 -15.65
N MET A 198 -2.73 -13.99 -16.48
CA MET A 198 -2.61 -14.51 -17.85
C MET A 198 -1.73 -13.61 -18.71
N LEU A 199 -1.92 -12.29 -18.62
CA LEU A 199 -1.05 -11.31 -19.28
C LEU A 199 0.42 -11.48 -18.83
N ALA A 200 0.66 -11.57 -17.53
CA ALA A 200 2.01 -11.73 -16.98
C ALA A 200 2.68 -13.03 -17.47
N ILE A 201 1.95 -14.15 -17.47
CA ILE A 201 2.46 -15.44 -17.98
C ILE A 201 2.80 -15.33 -19.46
N SER A 202 1.92 -14.73 -20.27
CA SER A 202 2.15 -14.55 -21.71
C SER A 202 3.36 -13.65 -21.99
N MET A 203 3.49 -12.53 -21.25
CA MET A 203 4.64 -11.64 -21.34
C MET A 203 5.94 -12.33 -20.92
N GLY A 204 5.90 -13.08 -19.82
CA GLY A 204 7.06 -13.83 -19.31
C GLY A 204 7.52 -14.89 -20.29
N LEU A 205 6.59 -15.67 -20.85
CA LEU A 205 6.90 -16.70 -21.86
C LEU A 205 7.50 -16.07 -23.13
N TYR A 206 6.87 -15.02 -23.64
CA TYR A 206 7.40 -14.30 -24.79
C TYR A 206 8.80 -13.71 -24.49
N GLY A 207 9.00 -13.12 -23.31
CA GLY A 207 10.28 -12.58 -22.89
C GLY A 207 11.39 -13.63 -22.83
N LEU A 208 11.06 -14.85 -22.35
CA LEU A 208 12.00 -15.99 -22.35
C LEU A 208 12.34 -16.46 -23.77
N LEU A 209 11.33 -16.63 -24.62
CA LEU A 209 11.54 -17.10 -26.01
C LEU A 209 12.30 -16.08 -26.86
N ALA A 210 12.04 -14.79 -26.64
CA ALA A 210 12.70 -13.69 -27.37
C ALA A 210 14.00 -13.22 -26.68
N THR A 211 14.45 -13.88 -25.60
CA THR A 211 15.64 -13.49 -24.79
C THR A 211 15.60 -12.06 -24.26
N HIS A 212 14.42 -11.52 -24.01
CA HIS A 212 14.19 -10.19 -23.45
C HIS A 212 14.03 -10.23 -21.93
N PHE A 213 15.12 -10.28 -21.19
CA PHE A 213 15.11 -10.39 -19.72
C PHE A 213 14.35 -9.27 -19.01
N LEU A 214 14.37 -8.05 -19.54
CA LEU A 214 13.59 -6.94 -19.00
C LEU A 214 12.08 -7.24 -19.02
N LEU A 215 11.58 -7.86 -20.09
CA LEU A 215 10.17 -8.22 -20.21
C LEU A 215 9.77 -9.33 -19.23
N VAL A 216 10.67 -10.30 -18.98
CA VAL A 216 10.49 -11.33 -17.93
C VAL A 216 10.40 -10.68 -16.56
N PHE A 217 11.27 -9.71 -16.28
CA PHE A 217 11.28 -8.96 -15.03
C PHE A 217 9.96 -8.19 -14.82
N VAL A 218 9.50 -7.45 -15.83
CA VAL A 218 8.21 -6.75 -15.79
C VAL A 218 7.05 -7.72 -15.58
N ALA A 219 7.04 -8.86 -16.30
CA ALA A 219 6.02 -9.88 -16.17
C ALA A 219 5.93 -10.44 -14.74
N PHE A 220 7.08 -10.65 -14.08
CA PHE A 220 7.13 -11.07 -12.69
C PHE A 220 6.43 -10.07 -11.75
N PHE A 221 6.68 -8.77 -11.91
CA PHE A 221 6.02 -7.74 -11.10
C PHE A 221 4.53 -7.61 -11.41
N VAL A 222 4.12 -7.73 -12.67
CA VAL A 222 2.70 -7.76 -13.05
C VAL A 222 2.00 -8.93 -12.39
N TYR A 223 2.63 -10.12 -12.37
CA TYR A 223 2.09 -11.30 -11.71
C TYR A 223 1.92 -11.10 -10.20
N LEU A 224 2.96 -10.56 -9.54
CA LEU A 224 2.92 -10.26 -8.09
C LEU A 224 1.82 -9.25 -7.75
N GLY A 225 1.72 -8.16 -8.51
CA GLY A 225 0.69 -7.14 -8.30
C GLY A 225 -0.72 -7.71 -8.47
N ALA A 226 -0.96 -8.50 -9.51
CA ALA A 226 -2.26 -9.17 -9.72
C ALA A 226 -2.58 -10.16 -8.59
N ALA A 227 -1.58 -10.86 -8.05
CA ALA A 227 -1.75 -11.77 -6.92
C ALA A 227 -2.07 -11.02 -5.63
N GLN A 228 -1.41 -9.88 -5.36
CA GLN A 228 -1.67 -9.03 -4.19
C GLN A 228 -3.09 -8.45 -4.20
N GLU A 229 -3.56 -7.93 -5.34
CA GLU A 229 -4.93 -7.42 -5.47
C GLU A 229 -5.97 -8.52 -5.22
N SER A 230 -5.73 -9.73 -5.73
CA SER A 230 -6.60 -10.89 -5.49
C SER A 230 -6.62 -11.26 -4.01
N ALA A 231 -5.48 -11.29 -3.34
CA ALA A 231 -5.38 -11.63 -1.92
C ALA A 231 -6.10 -10.58 -1.03
N ALA A 232 -5.92 -9.28 -1.34
CA ALA A 232 -6.59 -8.19 -0.62
C ALA A 232 -8.12 -8.27 -0.76
N ALA A 233 -8.64 -8.63 -1.95
CA ALA A 233 -10.07 -8.80 -2.16
C ALA A 233 -10.64 -9.98 -1.38
N ILE A 234 -9.95 -11.13 -1.37
CA ILE A 234 -10.36 -12.30 -0.59
C ILE A 234 -10.40 -11.95 0.91
N GLY A 235 -9.39 -11.23 1.40
CA GLY A 235 -9.35 -10.76 2.78
C GLY A 235 -10.59 -9.95 3.14
N ARG A 236 -10.91 -8.93 2.34
CA ARG A 236 -12.11 -8.09 2.53
C ARG A 236 -13.40 -8.90 2.57
N THR A 237 -13.55 -9.89 1.69
CA THR A 237 -14.74 -10.74 1.67
C THR A 237 -14.92 -11.57 2.92
N LEU A 238 -13.81 -12.14 3.39
CA LEU A 238 -13.84 -13.01 4.56
C LEU A 238 -14.13 -12.23 5.86
N THR A 239 -13.95 -10.92 5.85
CA THR A 239 -14.13 -10.05 7.02
C THR A 239 -15.32 -9.10 6.95
N ALA A 240 -15.89 -8.87 5.76
CA ALA A 240 -17.01 -7.95 5.59
C ALA A 240 -18.22 -8.34 6.46
N GLY A 241 -18.73 -7.36 7.23
CA GLY A 241 -19.85 -7.56 8.16
C GLY A 241 -19.50 -8.36 9.42
N MET A 242 -18.21 -8.66 9.64
CA MET A 242 -17.77 -9.34 10.85
C MET A 242 -17.24 -8.34 11.88
N PRO A 243 -17.75 -8.37 13.12
CA PRO A 243 -17.25 -7.51 14.18
C PRO A 243 -15.85 -7.97 14.66
N VAL A 244 -15.03 -7.03 15.13
CA VAL A 244 -13.69 -7.28 15.69
C VAL A 244 -13.73 -8.36 16.78
N ARG A 245 -14.79 -8.42 17.58
CA ARG A 245 -14.98 -9.45 18.64
C ARG A 245 -14.91 -10.90 18.10
N SER A 246 -15.11 -11.12 16.80
CA SER A 246 -15.06 -12.46 16.23
C SER A 246 -13.61 -12.98 16.04
N ALA A 247 -12.62 -12.09 16.05
CA ALA A 247 -11.22 -12.42 15.81
C ALA A 247 -10.30 -11.98 16.96
N MET A 248 -10.80 -11.27 17.97
CA MET A 248 -10.00 -10.81 19.11
C MET A 248 -9.65 -11.97 20.05
N VAL A 249 -8.58 -11.81 20.80
CA VAL A 249 -8.20 -12.67 21.95
C VAL A 249 -8.76 -12.05 23.21
N THR A 250 -9.47 -12.84 24.00
CA THR A 250 -10.07 -12.41 25.29
C THR A 250 -9.26 -12.85 26.50
N GLU A 251 -8.47 -13.92 26.36
CA GLU A 251 -7.56 -14.40 27.41
C GLU A 251 -6.17 -13.81 27.16
N PHE A 252 -5.78 -12.80 27.91
CA PHE A 252 -4.50 -12.13 27.78
C PHE A 252 -3.97 -11.66 29.13
N HIS A 253 -2.66 -11.52 29.22
CA HIS A 253 -1.96 -11.00 30.40
C HIS A 253 -1.66 -9.52 30.21
N THR A 254 -1.74 -8.78 31.30
CA THR A 254 -1.39 -7.36 31.38
C THR A 254 -0.13 -7.16 32.24
N LEU A 255 0.54 -6.04 32.09
CA LEU A 255 1.64 -5.59 32.93
C LEU A 255 1.21 -4.34 33.69
N GLU A 256 1.46 -4.27 34.99
CA GLU A 256 1.30 -3.05 35.74
C GLU A 256 2.35 -2.01 35.30
N HIS A 257 1.99 -0.73 35.32
CA HIS A 257 2.90 0.37 34.96
C HIS A 257 4.24 0.34 35.71
N GLY A 258 4.24 -0.13 36.95
CA GLY A 258 5.42 -0.29 37.79
C GLY A 258 6.22 -1.58 37.56
N SER A 259 5.80 -2.47 36.65
CA SER A 259 6.54 -3.69 36.31
C SER A 259 7.86 -3.37 35.63
N THR A 260 8.85 -4.25 35.81
CA THR A 260 10.15 -4.13 35.20
C THR A 260 10.21 -4.83 33.82
N ILE A 261 11.23 -4.52 33.05
CA ILE A 261 11.53 -5.21 31.78
C ILE A 261 11.81 -6.70 32.06
N ARG A 262 12.37 -7.06 33.22
CA ARG A 262 12.54 -8.46 33.67
C ARG A 262 11.19 -9.16 33.83
N ASP A 263 10.21 -8.51 34.46
CA ASP A 263 8.87 -9.10 34.64
C ASP A 263 8.20 -9.35 33.29
N ALA A 264 8.30 -8.39 32.37
CA ALA A 264 7.79 -8.53 31.01
C ALA A 264 8.49 -9.67 30.25
N ALA A 265 9.80 -9.81 30.39
CA ALA A 265 10.58 -10.89 29.76
C ALA A 265 10.20 -12.26 30.32
N ASN A 266 10.00 -12.36 31.66
CA ASN A 266 9.53 -13.59 32.29
C ASN A 266 8.12 -13.97 31.79
N LEU A 267 7.22 -13.00 31.64
CA LEU A 267 5.87 -13.23 31.15
C LEU A 267 5.89 -13.66 29.66
N LEU A 268 6.77 -13.06 28.85
CA LEU A 268 7.00 -13.47 27.45
C LEU A 268 7.47 -14.93 27.34
N LEU A 269 8.31 -15.39 28.27
CA LEU A 269 8.81 -16.78 28.28
C LEU A 269 7.78 -17.77 28.86
N ALA A 270 6.91 -17.30 29.77
CA ALA A 270 5.89 -18.13 30.41
C ALA A 270 4.62 -18.32 29.57
N THR A 271 4.40 -17.46 28.56
CA THR A 271 3.18 -17.45 27.75
C THR A 271 3.53 -17.40 26.27
N SER A 272 2.54 -17.62 25.39
CA SER A 272 2.66 -17.40 23.94
C SER A 272 2.40 -15.95 23.53
N GLN A 273 2.01 -15.07 24.47
CA GLN A 273 1.68 -13.68 24.21
C GLN A 273 2.93 -12.87 23.90
N GLN A 274 2.88 -12.03 22.87
CA GLN A 274 4.02 -11.21 22.43
C GLN A 274 3.83 -9.71 22.67
N ASP A 275 2.59 -9.28 22.89
CA ASP A 275 2.22 -7.89 23.08
C ASP A 275 1.42 -7.77 24.38
N PHE A 276 1.91 -6.95 25.30
CA PHE A 276 1.37 -6.83 26.64
C PHE A 276 0.76 -5.44 26.86
N PRO A 277 -0.56 -5.33 27.11
CA PRO A 277 -1.14 -4.09 27.59
C PRO A 277 -0.51 -3.67 28.90
N VAL A 278 -0.12 -2.42 29.01
CA VAL A 278 0.38 -1.82 30.25
C VAL A 278 -0.75 -1.03 30.89
N VAL A 279 -1.07 -1.39 32.13
CA VAL A 279 -2.22 -0.85 32.86
C VAL A 279 -1.80 -0.17 34.16
N HIS A 280 -2.68 0.70 34.68
CA HIS A 280 -2.62 1.20 36.03
C HIS A 280 -4.04 1.08 36.64
N GLY A 281 -4.24 0.07 37.45
CA GLY A 281 -5.59 -0.37 37.82
C GLY A 281 -6.41 -0.78 36.60
N ASP A 282 -7.58 -0.17 36.40
CA ASP A 282 -8.44 -0.45 35.25
C ASP A 282 -8.09 0.38 34.01
N GLN A 283 -7.16 1.34 34.10
CA GLN A 283 -6.81 2.23 33.00
C GLN A 283 -5.67 1.67 32.16
N VAL A 284 -5.87 1.58 30.83
CA VAL A 284 -4.83 1.19 29.88
C VAL A 284 -3.98 2.41 29.52
N LEU A 285 -2.69 2.34 29.83
CA LEU A 285 -1.70 3.39 29.57
C LEU A 285 -0.98 3.24 28.24
N GLY A 286 -0.84 1.99 27.73
CA GLY A 286 -0.12 1.72 26.49
C GLY A 286 0.00 0.23 26.21
N LEU A 287 0.87 -0.09 25.24
CA LEU A 287 1.16 -1.44 24.80
C LEU A 287 2.67 -1.68 24.72
N LEU A 288 3.17 -2.72 25.35
CA LEU A 288 4.55 -3.15 25.22
C LEU A 288 4.64 -4.34 24.26
N GLY A 289 5.06 -4.09 23.03
CA GLY A 289 5.30 -5.13 22.05
C GLY A 289 6.67 -5.80 22.21
N ARG A 290 6.80 -7.05 21.74
CA ARG A 290 8.04 -7.84 21.80
C ARG A 290 9.28 -7.07 21.33
N ASN A 291 9.18 -6.34 20.19
CA ASN A 291 10.32 -5.61 19.64
C ASN A 291 10.77 -4.45 20.55
N ALA A 292 9.81 -3.79 21.22
CA ALA A 292 10.11 -2.73 22.18
C ALA A 292 10.73 -3.31 23.46
N LEU A 293 10.22 -4.43 23.95
CA LEU A 293 10.79 -5.17 25.06
C LEU A 293 12.25 -5.58 24.81
N MET A 294 12.54 -6.16 23.63
CA MET A 294 13.92 -6.56 23.30
C MET A 294 14.86 -5.36 23.19
N ARG A 295 14.41 -4.24 22.65
CA ARG A 295 15.22 -3.00 22.62
C ARG A 295 15.49 -2.46 24.02
N ALA A 296 14.47 -2.39 24.86
CA ALA A 296 14.60 -1.91 26.24
C ALA A 296 15.55 -2.81 27.04
N LEU A 297 15.44 -4.14 26.89
CA LEU A 297 16.35 -5.08 27.53
C LEU A 297 17.81 -4.85 27.13
N ALA A 298 18.06 -4.52 25.85
CA ALA A 298 19.42 -4.31 25.33
C ALA A 298 20.01 -2.95 25.72
N HIS A 299 19.19 -1.89 25.84
CA HIS A 299 19.67 -0.52 26.06
C HIS A 299 19.47 -0.01 27.50
N ASP A 300 18.31 -0.31 28.10
CA ASP A 300 17.90 0.25 29.38
C ASP A 300 18.11 -0.74 30.55
N GLY A 301 18.31 -2.02 30.20
CA GLY A 301 18.53 -3.11 31.16
C GLY A 301 17.24 -3.68 31.76
N GLN A 302 17.42 -4.79 32.48
CA GLN A 302 16.29 -5.58 33.00
C GLN A 302 15.54 -4.93 34.17
N GLU A 303 16.14 -3.99 34.86
CA GLU A 303 15.54 -3.27 36.00
C GLU A 303 14.78 -1.99 35.58
N ALA A 304 14.84 -1.63 34.28
CA ALA A 304 14.06 -0.50 33.75
C ALA A 304 12.56 -0.79 33.81
N TYR A 305 11.74 0.24 33.92
CA TYR A 305 10.27 0.12 33.97
C TYR A 305 9.66 0.03 32.59
N VAL A 306 8.63 -0.81 32.44
CA VAL A 306 7.88 -1.01 31.18
C VAL A 306 7.25 0.28 30.66
N GLY A 307 6.90 1.22 31.54
CA GLY A 307 6.33 2.52 31.20
C GLY A 307 7.24 3.42 30.34
N GLY A 308 8.57 3.18 30.36
CA GLY A 308 9.55 3.87 29.51
C GLY A 308 9.64 3.31 28.10
N ALA A 309 9.30 2.02 27.91
CA ALA A 309 9.47 1.30 26.66
C ALA A 309 8.16 1.08 25.88
N MET A 310 7.00 1.27 26.55
CA MET A 310 5.68 1.04 25.92
C MET A 310 5.36 2.09 24.85
N ASP A 311 4.57 1.66 23.86
CA ASP A 311 3.85 2.57 22.98
C ASP A 311 2.64 3.16 23.75
N ARG A 312 2.58 4.48 23.85
CA ARG A 312 1.51 5.18 24.57
C ARG A 312 0.26 5.43 23.74
N GLU A 313 0.36 5.29 22.42
CA GLU A 313 -0.74 5.54 21.48
C GLU A 313 -0.99 4.30 20.59
N PRO A 314 -1.16 3.08 21.15
CA PRO A 314 -1.46 1.90 20.38
C PRO A 314 -2.82 2.05 19.70
N PRO A 315 -3.04 1.38 18.53
CA PRO A 315 -4.35 1.36 17.90
C PRO A 315 -5.43 0.87 18.85
N ARG A 316 -6.54 1.61 18.95
CA ARG A 316 -7.71 1.26 19.75
C ARG A 316 -8.89 0.99 18.84
N LEU A 317 -9.58 -0.13 19.05
CA LEU A 317 -10.67 -0.62 18.23
C LEU A 317 -11.91 -0.82 19.11
N SER A 318 -13.09 -0.65 18.51
CA SER A 318 -14.33 -1.10 19.16
C SER A 318 -14.58 -2.59 18.86
N PRO A 319 -15.13 -3.39 19.81
CA PRO A 319 -15.48 -4.78 19.54
C PRO A 319 -16.53 -4.96 18.46
N ASP A 320 -17.36 -3.94 18.21
CA ASP A 320 -18.42 -3.95 17.19
C ASP A 320 -18.00 -3.38 15.84
N GLN A 321 -16.78 -2.84 15.74
CA GLN A 321 -16.25 -2.29 14.49
C GLN A 321 -16.11 -3.40 13.45
N ASP A 322 -16.40 -3.07 12.17
CA ASP A 322 -16.24 -4.04 11.07
C ASP A 322 -14.77 -4.40 10.87
N LEU A 323 -14.49 -5.70 10.88
CA LEU A 323 -13.14 -6.23 10.73
C LEU A 323 -12.52 -5.89 9.36
N ALA A 324 -13.35 -5.70 8.32
CA ALA A 324 -12.89 -5.27 7.01
C ALA A 324 -12.27 -3.86 7.02
N GLU A 325 -12.75 -2.96 7.88
CA GLU A 325 -12.19 -1.61 8.04
C GLU A 325 -10.86 -1.62 8.81
N VAL A 326 -10.68 -2.64 9.66
CA VAL A 326 -9.49 -2.78 10.52
C VAL A 326 -8.33 -3.48 9.81
N LEU A 327 -8.61 -4.35 8.83
CA LEU A 327 -7.60 -5.09 8.06
C LEU A 327 -6.45 -4.21 7.52
N PRO A 328 -6.72 -3.09 6.82
CA PRO A 328 -5.65 -2.23 6.30
C PRO A 328 -4.80 -1.61 7.41
N LEU A 329 -5.40 -1.32 8.55
CA LEU A 329 -4.71 -0.73 9.70
C LEU A 329 -3.76 -1.75 10.34
N MET A 330 -4.20 -2.99 10.50
CA MET A 330 -3.38 -4.09 11.04
C MET A 330 -2.24 -4.47 10.10
N ALA A 331 -2.49 -4.51 8.79
CA ALA A 331 -1.47 -4.80 7.79
C ALA A 331 -0.34 -3.75 7.74
N GLN A 332 -0.65 -2.49 8.07
CA GLN A 332 0.32 -1.39 8.05
C GLN A 332 1.13 -1.28 9.34
N SER A 333 0.47 -1.45 10.48
CA SER A 333 1.13 -1.27 11.78
C SER A 333 1.94 -2.51 12.18
N GLY A 334 1.61 -3.69 11.66
CA GLY A 334 2.19 -4.97 12.10
C GLY A 334 2.01 -5.20 13.61
N ALA A 335 1.21 -4.33 14.24
CA ALA A 335 1.09 -4.19 15.69
C ALA A 335 -0.18 -4.88 16.18
N CYS A 336 -0.18 -5.20 17.45
CA CYS A 336 -1.37 -5.55 18.20
C CYS A 336 -2.23 -4.30 18.40
N ALA A 337 -3.56 -4.44 18.31
CA ALA A 337 -4.51 -3.39 18.62
C ALA A 337 -5.27 -3.76 19.91
N LEU A 338 -5.55 -2.74 20.72
CA LEU A 338 -6.35 -2.86 21.94
C LEU A 338 -7.83 -2.79 21.57
N VAL A 339 -8.63 -3.78 22.01
CA VAL A 339 -10.07 -3.76 21.80
C VAL A 339 -10.73 -3.20 23.08
N MET A 340 -11.32 -2.01 22.93
CA MET A 340 -11.86 -1.21 24.05
C MET A 340 -13.38 -1.16 23.98
N GLU A 341 -14.05 -1.61 25.01
CA GLU A 341 -15.50 -1.43 25.18
C GLU A 341 -15.79 -0.03 25.71
N ASN A 342 -16.72 0.67 25.07
CA ASN A 342 -17.08 2.07 25.36
C ASN A 342 -15.88 3.04 25.42
N GLY A 343 -14.74 2.67 24.84
CA GLY A 343 -13.51 3.47 24.83
C GLY A 343 -12.68 3.44 26.12
N GLU A 344 -13.15 2.79 27.17
CA GLU A 344 -12.53 2.81 28.51
C GLU A 344 -12.04 1.42 28.97
N ARG A 345 -12.85 0.38 28.78
CA ARG A 345 -12.55 -0.97 29.28
C ARG A 345 -11.85 -1.81 28.24
N LEU A 346 -10.70 -2.36 28.58
CA LEU A 346 -10.00 -3.33 27.73
C LEU A 346 -10.71 -4.69 27.80
N VAL A 347 -11.21 -5.16 26.65
CA VAL A 347 -11.97 -6.42 26.54
C VAL A 347 -11.28 -7.45 25.66
N GLY A 348 -10.23 -7.08 24.95
CA GLY A 348 -9.50 -8.01 24.10
C GLY A 348 -8.31 -7.38 23.39
N LEU A 349 -7.56 -8.23 22.71
CA LEU A 349 -6.46 -7.87 21.84
C LEU A 349 -6.74 -8.39 20.44
N LEU A 350 -6.45 -7.59 19.42
CA LEU A 350 -6.43 -8.05 18.03
C LEU A 350 -4.99 -8.06 17.53
N THR A 351 -4.44 -9.25 17.28
CA THR A 351 -3.08 -9.42 16.75
C THR A 351 -3.12 -9.80 15.28
N ALA A 352 -2.05 -9.51 14.54
CA ALA A 352 -1.92 -9.95 13.15
C ALA A 352 -1.96 -11.49 13.01
N GLU A 353 -1.45 -12.21 14.01
CA GLU A 353 -1.46 -13.67 14.05
C GLU A 353 -2.89 -14.21 14.17
N ASN A 354 -3.67 -13.74 15.15
CA ASN A 354 -5.06 -14.14 15.33
C ASN A 354 -5.93 -13.79 14.14
N LEU A 355 -5.71 -12.63 13.55
CA LEU A 355 -6.40 -12.22 12.33
C LEU A 355 -6.08 -13.18 11.17
N SER A 356 -4.81 -13.57 11.01
CA SER A 356 -4.40 -14.55 9.99
C SER A 356 -5.03 -15.92 10.21
N GLN A 357 -5.06 -16.38 11.47
CA GLN A 357 -5.70 -17.66 11.85
C GLN A 357 -7.22 -17.60 11.60
N PHE A 358 -7.87 -16.51 11.99
CA PHE A 358 -9.30 -16.29 11.74
C PHE A 358 -9.63 -16.36 10.24
N LEU A 359 -8.86 -15.65 9.39
CA LEU A 359 -9.03 -15.67 7.95
C LEU A 359 -8.82 -17.07 7.36
N LEU A 360 -7.84 -17.80 7.88
CA LEU A 360 -7.56 -19.18 7.44
C LEU A 360 -8.73 -20.10 7.77
N LEU A 361 -9.25 -20.07 8.99
CA LEU A 361 -10.38 -20.89 9.43
C LEU A 361 -11.63 -20.59 8.60
N ARG A 362 -11.93 -19.33 8.36
CA ARG A 362 -13.05 -18.93 7.50
C ARG A 362 -12.90 -19.39 6.05
N ARG A 363 -11.70 -19.39 5.52
CA ARG A 363 -11.41 -19.90 4.17
C ARG A 363 -11.79 -21.38 4.04
N PHE A 364 -11.72 -22.16 5.14
CA PHE A 364 -12.14 -23.56 5.20
C PHE A 364 -13.61 -23.73 5.58
N GLY A 365 -14.40 -22.65 5.62
CA GLY A 365 -15.84 -22.71 5.90
C GLY A 365 -16.19 -22.81 7.39
N MET A 366 -15.21 -22.62 8.30
CA MET A 366 -15.51 -22.51 9.72
C MET A 366 -16.04 -21.10 10.04
N GLU A 367 -17.12 -21.05 10.81
CA GLU A 367 -17.66 -19.81 11.37
C GLU A 367 -17.26 -19.75 12.86
N PRO A 368 -16.18 -19.00 13.19
CA PRO A 368 -15.81 -18.81 14.57
C PRO A 368 -16.94 -18.05 15.30
N HIS A 369 -17.39 -18.57 16.44
CA HIS A 369 -18.36 -17.87 17.25
C HIS A 369 -17.71 -16.61 17.84
N PRO A 370 -18.46 -15.49 17.92
CA PRO A 370 -17.99 -14.30 18.61
C PRO A 370 -17.60 -14.66 20.05
N GLN A 371 -16.39 -14.30 20.44
CA GLN A 371 -15.94 -14.53 21.80
C GLN A 371 -16.69 -13.57 22.73
N ASN A 372 -17.32 -14.11 23.76
CA ASN A 372 -18.02 -13.33 24.76
C ASN A 372 -17.04 -13.00 25.91
N PRO A 373 -16.70 -11.72 26.13
CA PRO A 373 -15.74 -11.33 27.16
C PRO A 373 -16.24 -11.63 28.62
N ASP A 374 -17.52 -11.96 28.77
CA ASP A 374 -18.12 -12.21 30.12
C ASP A 374 -18.10 -13.69 30.57
N VAL A 375 -17.55 -14.61 29.76
CA VAL A 375 -17.55 -16.05 30.08
C VAL A 375 -16.42 -16.46 31.05
N HIS A 376 -15.44 -15.58 31.31
CA HIS A 376 -14.25 -15.89 32.11
C HIS A 376 -14.10 -14.96 33.34
N ARG A 377 -15.21 -14.62 34.00
CA ARG A 377 -15.20 -13.99 35.33
C ARG A 377 -15.41 -15.01 36.44
#